data_e9b9808454c9dee8e32f24e4567464a7
#
_entry.id   e9b9808454c9dee8e32f24e4567464a7
#
_cell.length_a   1.000
_cell.length_b   1.000
_cell.length_c   1.000
_cell.angle_alpha   90.00
_cell.angle_beta   90.00
_cell.angle_gamma   90.00
#
_symmetry.space_group_name_H-M   'P 1'
#
loop_
_entity.id
_entity.type
_entity.pdbx_description
1 polymer ?
#
loop_
_entity_poly.entity_id
_entity_poly.type
_entity_poly.pdbx_seq_one_letter_code
_entity_poly.pdbx_strand_id
1 'polypeptide(L)'
;MPLKSFNLSKIGLLPRIIIAIILGVLCGMFFPEWAVRCFVTFNSVFSHFLSFLIPLIILGLVTPAIADIGKGAGRLLLITAIIAYADTIFSGYLSYFTGTTVFPSLIDKSQAAQAVATADELEPFFTIEIPPLLDVMSALITAFVMGLGISFFESSYLKKAFDEFREIIAKTIEVALIPILPLYIFSIFLKMSFTGQAWHIINVFVAIIGVIFVMHIFLLVLQYCVAGAISGHNPFKALYNMLPAYFTALGTSSSAATIPVTLQQVKRNGVSDGIAGFVVPLCATIHLSGSAMKITACAVALIIMQGGSLAIGPFTGFILMLGVMMVAAPGVPGGAIMAALGVLQSILGFTPEQQAVMIALYITMDSFGTACNVTGDGAIALVVDRIYDKQDGRGLR
;
A
#
# COMPACT_ATOMS: atom_id res chain seq x y z
N MET A 1 33.67 -25.18 -15.21
CA MET A 1 32.96 -23.90 -15.07
C MET A 1 32.28 -23.90 -13.71
N PRO A 2 32.64 -23.04 -12.75
CA PRO A 2 31.94 -22.98 -11.49
C PRO A 2 30.54 -22.39 -11.73
N LEU A 3 29.52 -23.09 -11.27
CA LEU A 3 28.15 -22.61 -11.20
C LEU A 3 28.18 -21.29 -10.41
N LYS A 4 27.96 -20.16 -11.10
CA LYS A 4 27.74 -18.87 -10.44
C LYS A 4 26.61 -19.08 -9.46
N SER A 5 26.90 -18.99 -8.17
CA SER A 5 25.89 -18.99 -7.13
C SER A 5 24.86 -17.93 -7.47
N PHE A 6 23.66 -18.34 -7.80
CA PHE A 6 22.52 -17.48 -8.10
C PHE A 6 22.13 -16.80 -6.79
N ASN A 7 22.64 -15.60 -6.59
CA ASN A 7 22.44 -14.87 -5.33
C ASN A 7 21.04 -14.24 -5.37
N LEU A 8 20.04 -14.99 -4.88
CA LEU A 8 18.64 -14.60 -4.79
C LEU A 8 18.42 -13.24 -4.08
N SER A 9 19.36 -12.82 -3.24
CA SER A 9 19.28 -11.53 -2.54
C SER A 9 19.41 -10.31 -3.48
N LYS A 10 19.97 -10.51 -4.68
CA LYS A 10 20.08 -9.45 -5.70
C LYS A 10 18.81 -9.27 -6.55
N ILE A 11 17.86 -10.19 -6.46
CA ILE A 11 16.60 -10.13 -7.18
C ILE A 11 15.61 -9.33 -6.32
N GLY A 12 15.01 -8.29 -6.89
CA GLY A 12 13.98 -7.49 -6.21
C GLY A 12 12.78 -8.33 -5.72
N LEU A 13 11.96 -7.78 -4.85
CA LEU A 13 10.81 -8.48 -4.26
C LEU A 13 9.79 -8.92 -5.32
N LEU A 14 9.46 -8.04 -6.29
CA LEU A 14 8.48 -8.32 -7.34
C LEU A 14 8.80 -9.59 -8.17
N PRO A 15 10.00 -9.78 -8.74
CA PRO A 15 10.31 -11.02 -9.45
C PRO A 15 10.22 -12.27 -8.56
N ARG A 16 10.59 -12.20 -7.27
CA ARG A 16 10.46 -13.31 -6.34
C ARG A 16 9.00 -13.71 -6.13
N ILE A 17 8.09 -12.74 -6.01
CA ILE A 17 6.66 -12.97 -5.84
C ILE A 17 6.07 -13.60 -7.12
N ILE A 18 6.40 -13.08 -8.30
CA ILE A 18 5.92 -13.64 -9.57
C ILE A 18 6.40 -15.10 -9.72
N ILE A 19 7.65 -15.38 -9.44
CA ILE A 19 8.20 -16.75 -9.46
C ILE A 19 7.46 -17.63 -8.43
N ALA A 20 7.21 -17.12 -7.23
CA ALA A 20 6.48 -17.85 -6.18
C ALA A 20 5.05 -18.21 -6.62
N ILE A 21 4.33 -17.28 -7.27
CA ILE A 21 2.99 -17.53 -7.81
C ILE A 21 3.04 -18.62 -8.89
N ILE A 22 3.92 -18.47 -9.87
CA ILE A 22 4.06 -19.44 -10.98
C ILE A 22 4.42 -20.83 -10.43
N LEU A 23 5.41 -20.91 -9.56
CA LEU A 23 5.82 -22.19 -8.96
C LEU A 23 4.71 -22.77 -8.08
N GLY A 24 3.99 -21.94 -7.29
CA GLY A 24 2.87 -22.39 -6.48
C GLY A 24 1.77 -23.04 -7.33
N VAL A 25 1.38 -22.37 -8.41
CA VAL A 25 0.38 -22.90 -9.34
C VAL A 25 0.85 -24.20 -10.00
N LEU A 26 2.07 -24.25 -10.51
CA LEU A 26 2.61 -25.44 -11.16
C LEU A 26 2.73 -26.61 -10.17
N CYS A 27 3.33 -26.39 -9.01
CA CYS A 27 3.51 -27.43 -7.98
C CYS A 27 2.18 -27.95 -7.45
N GLY A 28 1.14 -27.10 -7.33
CA GLY A 28 -0.18 -27.49 -6.87
C GLY A 28 -0.89 -28.50 -7.79
N MET A 29 -0.48 -28.57 -9.05
CA MET A 29 -1.00 -29.56 -10.02
C MET A 29 -0.42 -30.98 -9.82
N PHE A 30 0.74 -31.09 -9.16
CA PHE A 30 1.49 -32.36 -9.09
C PHE A 30 1.81 -32.80 -7.66
N PHE A 31 1.73 -31.93 -6.68
CA PHE A 31 2.10 -32.27 -5.30
C PHE A 31 1.06 -33.19 -4.67
N PRO A 32 1.51 -34.20 -3.92
CA PRO A 32 0.60 -35.01 -3.12
C PRO A 32 0.04 -34.21 -1.94
N GLU A 33 -1.13 -34.57 -1.48
CA GLU A 33 -1.87 -33.88 -0.41
C GLU A 33 -1.02 -33.61 0.84
N TRP A 34 -0.24 -34.60 1.32
CA TRP A 34 0.61 -34.42 2.49
C TRP A 34 1.64 -33.31 2.33
N ALA A 35 2.19 -33.15 1.11
CA ALA A 35 3.16 -32.09 0.83
C ALA A 35 2.47 -30.72 0.82
N VAL A 36 1.28 -30.60 0.23
CA VAL A 36 0.48 -29.38 0.28
C VAL A 36 0.13 -29.03 1.73
N ARG A 37 -0.25 -30.00 2.56
CA ARG A 37 -0.54 -29.82 3.98
C ARG A 37 0.65 -29.29 4.79
N CYS A 38 1.90 -29.65 4.44
CA CYS A 38 3.10 -29.04 5.06
C CYS A 38 3.11 -27.52 4.83
N PHE A 39 2.81 -27.07 3.62
CA PHE A 39 2.76 -25.64 3.30
C PHE A 39 1.54 -24.94 3.90
N VAL A 40 0.39 -25.63 4.00
CA VAL A 40 -0.78 -25.12 4.74
C VAL A 40 -0.45 -24.92 6.22
N THR A 41 0.31 -25.84 6.82
CA THR A 41 0.79 -25.68 8.21
C THR A 41 1.73 -24.50 8.35
N PHE A 42 2.67 -24.34 7.43
CA PHE A 42 3.52 -23.14 7.39
C PHE A 42 2.71 -21.84 7.29
N ASN A 43 1.69 -21.81 6.41
CA ASN A 43 0.80 -20.67 6.27
C ASN A 43 0.06 -20.34 7.55
N SER A 44 -0.48 -21.33 8.25
CA SER A 44 -1.17 -21.16 9.52
C SER A 44 -0.24 -20.47 10.55
N VAL A 45 0.97 -20.99 10.73
CA VAL A 45 1.96 -20.42 11.68
C VAL A 45 2.34 -19.00 11.27
N PHE A 46 2.61 -18.76 9.99
CA PHE A 46 2.99 -17.43 9.52
C PHE A 46 1.86 -16.41 9.63
N SER A 47 0.61 -16.82 9.36
CA SER A 47 -0.58 -15.97 9.53
C SER A 47 -0.77 -15.54 10.99
N HIS A 48 -0.60 -16.44 11.96
CA HIS A 48 -0.67 -16.09 13.37
C HIS A 48 0.46 -15.14 13.78
N PHE A 49 1.69 -15.37 13.27
CA PHE A 49 2.81 -14.44 13.48
C PHE A 49 2.53 -13.05 12.86
N LEU A 50 1.95 -13.00 11.66
CA LEU A 50 1.57 -11.76 11.01
C LEU A 50 0.49 -11.02 11.82
N SER A 51 -0.54 -11.73 12.28
CA SER A 51 -1.61 -11.19 13.12
C SER A 51 -1.08 -10.61 14.44
N PHE A 52 -0.08 -11.25 15.05
CA PHE A 52 0.62 -10.71 16.22
C PHE A 52 1.38 -9.41 15.92
N LEU A 53 2.00 -9.32 14.75
CA LEU A 53 2.78 -8.13 14.38
C LEU A 53 1.92 -6.93 13.97
N ILE A 54 0.72 -7.13 13.44
CA ILE A 54 -0.14 -6.04 12.93
C ILE A 54 -0.35 -4.92 13.97
N PRO A 55 -0.77 -5.17 15.22
CA PRO A 55 -0.92 -4.12 16.22
C PRO A 55 0.39 -3.40 16.56
N LEU A 56 1.51 -4.13 16.57
CA LEU A 56 2.84 -3.55 16.81
C LEU A 56 3.26 -2.65 15.65
N ILE A 57 2.96 -3.05 14.41
CA ILE A 57 3.17 -2.23 13.22
C ILE A 57 2.37 -0.93 13.32
N ILE A 58 1.10 -1.01 13.71
CA ILE A 58 0.24 0.17 13.90
C ILE A 58 0.83 1.10 14.95
N LEU A 59 1.15 0.60 16.14
CA LEU A 59 1.72 1.41 17.22
C LEU A 59 3.06 2.03 16.82
N GLY A 60 3.96 1.23 16.23
CA GLY A 60 5.31 1.67 15.88
C GLY A 60 5.36 2.67 14.74
N LEU A 61 4.41 2.63 13.81
CA LEU A 61 4.41 3.52 12.64
C LEU A 61 3.47 4.72 12.81
N VAL A 62 2.24 4.50 13.33
CA VAL A 62 1.22 5.55 13.42
C VAL A 62 1.51 6.54 14.54
N THR A 63 1.95 6.07 15.72
CA THR A 63 2.21 6.96 16.86
C THR A 63 3.25 8.04 16.54
N PRO A 64 4.46 7.70 16.02
CA PRO A 64 5.44 8.72 15.65
C PRO A 64 4.95 9.64 14.52
N ALA A 65 4.24 9.07 13.53
CA ALA A 65 3.73 9.86 12.42
C ALA A 65 2.75 10.95 12.89
N ILE A 66 1.81 10.61 13.79
CA ILE A 66 0.89 11.59 14.38
C ILE A 66 1.65 12.61 15.25
N ALA A 67 2.61 12.14 16.05
CA ALA A 67 3.42 13.02 16.89
C ALA A 67 4.25 14.03 16.06
N ASP A 68 4.75 13.61 14.90
CA ASP A 68 5.51 14.48 13.99
C ASP A 68 4.64 15.56 13.36
N ILE A 69 3.41 15.22 12.96
CA ILE A 69 2.44 16.18 12.42
C ILE A 69 2.00 17.20 13.48
N GLY A 70 1.82 16.76 14.73
CA GLY A 70 1.33 17.62 15.82
C GLY A 70 2.37 18.61 16.39
N LYS A 71 3.68 18.38 16.27
CA LYS A 71 4.73 19.24 16.84
C LYS A 71 4.95 20.50 16.03
N GLY A 72 4.31 21.61 16.41
CA GLY A 72 4.67 22.95 15.91
C GLY A 72 4.80 22.96 14.38
N ALA A 73 4.09 22.08 13.76
CA ALA A 73 4.08 21.84 12.34
C ALA A 73 3.77 23.17 11.71
N GLY A 74 4.79 23.80 11.14
CA GLY A 74 4.62 25.05 10.45
C GLY A 74 3.45 24.88 9.48
N ARG A 75 2.73 25.95 9.22
CA ARG A 75 1.56 25.97 8.32
C ARG A 75 1.79 25.17 7.02
N LEU A 76 3.03 25.14 6.55
CA LEU A 76 3.45 24.40 5.36
C LEU A 76 3.24 22.88 5.51
N LEU A 77 3.67 22.30 6.64
CA LEU A 77 3.49 20.87 6.91
C LEU A 77 2.01 20.52 6.99
N LEU A 78 1.22 21.32 7.72
CA LEU A 78 -0.22 21.05 7.89
C LEU A 78 -0.96 21.12 6.55
N ILE A 79 -0.71 22.15 5.73
CA ILE A 79 -1.33 22.29 4.41
C ILE A 79 -0.95 21.11 3.51
N THR A 80 0.34 20.76 3.46
CA THR A 80 0.83 19.65 2.63
C THR A 80 0.20 18.31 3.08
N ALA A 81 0.15 18.05 4.40
CA ALA A 81 -0.44 16.84 4.94
C ALA A 81 -1.95 16.74 4.66
N ILE A 82 -2.70 17.84 4.79
CA ILE A 82 -4.14 17.86 4.48
C ILE A 82 -4.36 17.58 2.99
N ILE A 83 -3.59 18.19 2.09
CA ILE A 83 -3.72 17.98 0.64
C ILE A 83 -3.37 16.53 0.30
N ALA A 84 -2.26 16.00 0.82
CA ALA A 84 -1.82 14.62 0.60
C ALA A 84 -2.85 13.61 1.12
N TYR A 85 -3.41 13.84 2.30
CA TYR A 85 -4.47 12.99 2.87
C TYR A 85 -5.75 13.06 2.04
N ALA A 86 -6.20 14.28 1.65
CA ALA A 86 -7.40 14.46 0.85
C ALA A 86 -7.29 13.77 -0.52
N ASP A 87 -6.15 13.87 -1.18
CA ASP A 87 -5.87 13.20 -2.45
C ASP A 87 -5.84 11.67 -2.29
N THR A 88 -5.25 11.17 -1.22
CA THR A 88 -5.24 9.73 -0.88
C THR A 88 -6.67 9.20 -0.66
N ILE A 89 -7.50 9.94 0.08
CA ILE A 89 -8.93 9.60 0.29
C ILE A 89 -9.71 9.64 -1.03
N PHE A 90 -9.49 10.69 -1.82
CA PHE A 90 -10.13 10.82 -3.13
C PHE A 90 -9.79 9.61 -4.03
N SER A 91 -8.53 9.19 -4.08
CA SER A 91 -8.09 8.04 -4.85
C SER A 91 -8.75 6.73 -4.39
N GLY A 92 -8.94 6.57 -3.08
CA GLY A 92 -9.69 5.46 -2.50
C GLY A 92 -11.15 5.42 -2.94
N TYR A 93 -11.86 6.57 -2.88
CA TYR A 93 -13.24 6.65 -3.37
C TYR A 93 -13.35 6.46 -4.88
N LEU A 94 -12.45 7.05 -5.66
CA LEU A 94 -12.39 6.84 -7.10
C LEU A 94 -12.28 5.34 -7.42
N SER A 95 -11.43 4.65 -6.70
CA SER A 95 -11.23 3.21 -6.83
C SER A 95 -12.46 2.41 -6.41
N TYR A 96 -13.11 2.78 -5.31
CA TYR A 96 -14.33 2.13 -4.84
C TYR A 96 -15.45 2.26 -5.88
N PHE A 97 -15.75 3.48 -6.35
CA PHE A 97 -16.82 3.70 -7.35
C PHE A 97 -16.50 3.03 -8.67
N THR A 98 -15.27 3.09 -9.15
CA THR A 98 -14.87 2.37 -10.38
C THR A 98 -14.99 0.86 -10.19
N GLY A 99 -14.51 0.34 -9.07
CA GLY A 99 -14.55 -1.09 -8.77
C GLY A 99 -15.98 -1.62 -8.65
N THR A 100 -16.86 -0.91 -7.95
CA THR A 100 -18.28 -1.31 -7.79
C THR A 100 -19.06 -1.26 -9.10
N THR A 101 -18.67 -0.44 -10.06
CA THR A 101 -19.35 -0.32 -11.37
C THR A 101 -18.75 -1.24 -12.43
N VAL A 102 -17.42 -1.37 -12.48
CA VAL A 102 -16.71 -2.09 -13.56
C VAL A 102 -16.47 -3.56 -13.21
N PHE A 103 -16.06 -3.88 -12.00
CA PHE A 103 -15.66 -5.25 -11.65
C PHE A 103 -16.79 -6.28 -11.71
N PRO A 104 -18.08 -5.97 -11.41
CA PRO A 104 -19.15 -6.94 -11.58
C PRO A 104 -19.32 -7.46 -13.01
N SER A 105 -18.86 -6.72 -14.03
CA SER A 105 -18.86 -7.16 -15.43
C SER A 105 -17.66 -8.00 -15.81
N LEU A 106 -16.58 -7.94 -15.01
CA LEU A 106 -15.34 -8.68 -15.23
C LEU A 106 -15.24 -9.95 -14.38
N ILE A 107 -16.02 -10.03 -13.31
CA ILE A 107 -16.00 -11.13 -12.34
C ILE A 107 -17.29 -11.94 -12.49
N ASP A 108 -17.17 -13.18 -12.96
CA ASP A 108 -18.29 -14.10 -13.02
C ASP A 108 -18.62 -14.64 -11.63
N LYS A 109 -19.71 -14.13 -11.05
CA LYS A 109 -20.17 -14.49 -9.70
C LYS A 109 -20.52 -15.97 -9.55
N SER A 110 -20.94 -16.64 -10.62
CA SER A 110 -21.35 -18.05 -10.58
C SER A 110 -20.14 -18.97 -10.42
N GLN A 111 -19.05 -18.65 -11.07
CA GLN A 111 -17.78 -19.38 -10.96
C GLN A 111 -17.04 -19.06 -9.65
N ALA A 112 -17.13 -17.81 -9.18
CA ALA A 112 -16.58 -17.41 -7.90
C ALA A 112 -17.24 -18.14 -6.72
N ALA A 113 -18.58 -18.25 -6.71
CA ALA A 113 -19.31 -18.97 -5.67
C ALA A 113 -19.03 -20.47 -5.68
N GLN A 114 -18.85 -21.10 -6.85
CA GLN A 114 -18.47 -22.51 -6.97
C GLN A 114 -17.05 -22.76 -6.48
N ALA A 115 -16.09 -21.86 -6.75
CA ALA A 115 -14.72 -21.98 -6.28
C ALA A 115 -14.62 -21.93 -4.75
N VAL A 116 -15.53 -21.20 -4.08
CA VAL A 116 -15.59 -21.15 -2.60
C VAL A 116 -16.29 -22.41 -2.04
N ALA A 117 -17.31 -22.94 -2.72
CA ALA A 117 -18.11 -24.05 -2.24
C ALA A 117 -17.44 -25.43 -2.39
N THR A 118 -16.47 -25.58 -3.29
CA THR A 118 -15.78 -26.87 -3.57
C THR A 118 -14.43 -27.00 -2.87
N ALA A 119 -14.05 -26.03 -2.04
CA ALA A 119 -12.82 -26.13 -1.27
C ALA A 119 -12.99 -27.18 -0.15
N ASP A 120 -12.57 -28.42 -0.39
CA ASP A 120 -12.19 -29.31 0.70
C ASP A 120 -11.15 -28.56 1.54
N GLU A 121 -11.53 -28.23 2.78
CA GLU A 121 -10.62 -27.49 3.68
C GLU A 121 -9.45 -28.39 4.04
N LEU A 122 -8.34 -28.23 3.31
CA LEU A 122 -7.08 -28.83 3.71
C LEU A 122 -6.65 -28.19 5.03
N GLU A 123 -6.81 -28.95 6.12
CA GLU A 123 -6.41 -28.51 7.45
C GLU A 123 -4.89 -28.64 7.65
N PRO A 124 -4.27 -27.73 8.40
CA PRO A 124 -2.87 -27.85 8.78
C PRO A 124 -2.65 -29.09 9.66
N PHE A 125 -1.42 -29.62 9.71
CA PHE A 125 -1.08 -30.72 10.63
C PHE A 125 -1.17 -30.30 12.10
N PHE A 126 -0.84 -29.05 12.38
CA PHE A 126 -0.95 -28.43 13.70
C PHE A 126 -1.08 -26.91 13.53
N THR A 127 -1.59 -26.24 14.55
CA THR A 127 -1.68 -24.79 14.65
C THR A 127 -0.88 -24.32 15.85
N ILE A 128 -0.18 -23.16 15.69
CA ILE A 128 0.47 -22.47 16.79
C ILE A 128 -0.26 -21.14 16.96
N GLU A 129 -1.02 -21.01 18.02
CA GLU A 129 -1.71 -19.77 18.33
C GLU A 129 -0.73 -18.76 18.90
N ILE A 130 -0.61 -17.60 18.24
CA ILE A 130 0.17 -16.45 18.70
C ILE A 130 -0.82 -15.29 18.84
N PRO A 131 -1.45 -15.13 20.03
CA PRO A 131 -2.44 -14.09 20.23
C PRO A 131 -1.79 -12.71 20.10
N PRO A 132 -2.44 -11.75 19.39
CA PRO A 132 -1.94 -10.39 19.29
C PRO A 132 -1.99 -9.70 20.66
N LEU A 133 -1.02 -8.81 20.92
CA LEU A 133 -0.94 -8.06 22.17
C LEU A 133 -2.15 -7.13 22.40
N LEU A 134 -2.67 -6.55 21.33
CA LEU A 134 -3.86 -5.72 21.27
C LEU A 134 -4.66 -6.10 20.03
N ASP A 135 -5.97 -5.90 20.05
CA ASP A 135 -6.73 -5.89 18.80
C ASP A 135 -6.40 -4.64 17.98
N VAL A 136 -6.71 -4.69 16.69
CA VAL A 136 -6.32 -3.66 15.72
C VAL A 136 -6.91 -2.29 16.06
N MET A 137 -8.20 -2.25 16.50
CA MET A 137 -8.85 -0.99 16.84
C MET A 137 -8.28 -0.39 18.13
N SER A 138 -7.98 -1.21 19.13
CA SER A 138 -7.30 -0.77 20.36
C SER A 138 -5.90 -0.23 20.05
N ALA A 139 -5.15 -0.88 19.16
CA ALA A 139 -3.84 -0.40 18.72
C ALA A 139 -3.95 0.95 18.02
N LEU A 140 -4.94 1.13 17.13
CA LEU A 140 -5.20 2.40 16.43
C LEU A 140 -5.53 3.52 17.40
N ILE A 141 -6.51 3.31 18.29
CA ILE A 141 -6.92 4.32 19.29
C ILE A 141 -5.72 4.67 20.18
N THR A 142 -4.97 3.67 20.63
CA THR A 142 -3.75 3.89 21.43
C THR A 142 -2.72 4.71 20.65
N ALA A 143 -2.48 4.40 19.38
CA ALA A 143 -1.55 5.15 18.54
C ALA A 143 -1.97 6.63 18.39
N PHE A 144 -3.27 6.90 18.20
CA PHE A 144 -3.79 8.27 18.13
C PHE A 144 -3.63 9.01 19.45
N VAL A 145 -4.06 8.42 20.58
CA VAL A 145 -3.95 9.04 21.91
C VAL A 145 -2.49 9.33 22.24
N MET A 146 -1.61 8.35 22.04
CA MET A 146 -0.18 8.50 22.33
C MET A 146 0.48 9.52 21.39
N GLY A 147 0.21 9.46 20.08
CA GLY A 147 0.76 10.38 19.11
C GLY A 147 0.35 11.83 19.36
N LEU A 148 -0.94 12.07 19.59
CA LEU A 148 -1.44 13.39 19.98
C LEU A 148 -0.84 13.83 21.33
N GLY A 149 -0.83 12.96 22.34
CA GLY A 149 -0.25 13.28 23.64
C GLY A 149 1.23 13.71 23.52
N ILE A 150 2.03 12.94 22.80
CA ILE A 150 3.45 13.24 22.57
C ILE A 150 3.62 14.59 21.84
N SER A 151 2.72 14.97 20.94
CA SER A 151 2.81 16.23 20.19
C SER A 151 2.74 17.47 21.07
N PHE A 152 2.16 17.39 22.26
CA PHE A 152 2.07 18.53 23.23
C PHE A 152 3.34 18.74 24.05
N PHE A 153 4.30 17.79 24.06
CA PHE A 153 5.53 17.91 24.83
C PHE A 153 6.71 18.34 23.94
N GLU A 154 7.39 19.45 24.28
CA GLU A 154 8.56 19.96 23.51
C GLU A 154 9.77 19.01 23.55
N SER A 155 10.01 18.35 24.69
CA SER A 155 11.07 17.37 24.86
C SER A 155 10.49 16.11 25.51
N SER A 156 10.34 15.06 24.72
CA SER A 156 9.70 13.84 25.17
C SER A 156 10.63 12.63 24.98
N TYR A 157 11.01 12.01 26.10
CA TYR A 157 11.68 10.69 26.09
C TYR A 157 10.80 9.66 25.41
N LEU A 158 9.48 9.79 25.58
CA LEU A 158 8.51 8.89 24.97
C LEU A 158 8.52 9.01 23.46
N LYS A 159 8.70 10.20 22.89
CA LYS A 159 8.87 10.36 21.43
C LYS A 159 10.10 9.58 20.93
N LYS A 160 11.24 9.72 21.61
CA LYS A 160 12.45 8.99 21.24
C LYS A 160 12.24 7.47 21.29
N ALA A 161 11.57 6.97 22.36
CA ALA A 161 11.24 5.56 22.49
C ALA A 161 10.35 5.07 21.33
N PHE A 162 9.35 5.85 20.91
CA PHE A 162 8.51 5.50 19.76
C PHE A 162 9.24 5.63 18.42
N ASP A 163 10.18 6.56 18.28
CA ASP A 163 11.03 6.66 17.08
C ASP A 163 11.95 5.43 16.96
N GLU A 164 12.58 4.98 18.06
CA GLU A 164 13.36 3.74 18.11
C GLU A 164 12.47 2.51 17.86
N PHE A 165 11.26 2.49 18.43
CA PHE A 165 10.31 1.41 18.19
C PHE A 165 9.88 1.36 16.72
N ARG A 166 9.67 2.50 16.05
CA ARG A 166 9.44 2.58 14.59
C ARG A 166 10.58 1.93 13.81
N GLU A 167 11.82 2.21 14.17
CA GLU A 167 12.99 1.62 13.51
C GLU A 167 13.04 0.10 13.70
N ILE A 168 12.77 -0.39 14.92
CA ILE A 168 12.68 -1.84 15.21
C ILE A 168 11.59 -2.49 14.35
N ILE A 169 10.40 -1.91 14.27
CA ILE A 169 9.30 -2.44 13.47
C ILE A 169 9.63 -2.40 11.98
N ALA A 170 10.16 -1.28 11.48
CA ALA A 170 10.58 -1.18 10.07
C ALA A 170 11.64 -2.24 9.73
N LYS A 171 12.61 -2.45 10.61
CA LYS A 171 13.64 -3.47 10.44
C LYS A 171 13.07 -4.89 10.51
N THR A 172 12.11 -5.15 11.39
CA THR A 172 11.40 -6.43 11.48
C THR A 172 10.65 -6.75 10.18
N ILE A 173 9.95 -5.76 9.60
CA ILE A 173 9.30 -5.91 8.29
C ILE A 173 10.35 -6.25 7.22
N GLU A 174 11.45 -5.51 7.16
CA GLU A 174 12.49 -5.67 6.14
C GLU A 174 13.21 -7.03 6.24
N VAL A 175 13.57 -7.46 7.45
CA VAL A 175 14.45 -8.62 7.68
C VAL A 175 13.67 -9.91 7.91
N ALA A 176 12.49 -9.84 8.52
CA ALA A 176 11.69 -11.02 8.84
C ALA A 176 10.51 -11.21 7.89
N LEU A 177 9.65 -10.21 7.70
CA LEU A 177 8.44 -10.38 6.89
C LEU A 177 8.75 -10.48 5.39
N ILE A 178 9.44 -9.49 4.83
CA ILE A 178 9.68 -9.40 3.37
C ILE A 178 10.41 -10.63 2.80
N PRO A 179 11.43 -11.21 3.44
CA PRO A 179 12.10 -12.41 2.92
C PRO A 179 11.24 -13.67 2.92
N ILE A 180 10.29 -13.78 3.85
CA ILE A 180 9.41 -14.95 3.99
C ILE A 180 8.19 -14.85 3.06
N LEU A 181 7.78 -13.63 2.67
CA LEU A 181 6.60 -13.40 1.82
C LEU A 181 6.56 -14.25 0.54
N PRO A 182 7.65 -14.44 -0.25
CA PRO A 182 7.59 -15.28 -1.43
C PRO A 182 7.18 -16.72 -1.12
N LEU A 183 7.68 -17.30 -0.02
CA LEU A 183 7.30 -18.64 0.42
C LEU A 183 5.84 -18.70 0.88
N TYR A 184 5.38 -17.68 1.59
CA TYR A 184 4.00 -17.56 2.02
C TYR A 184 3.04 -17.47 0.83
N ILE A 185 3.35 -16.65 -0.16
CA ILE A 185 2.55 -16.52 -1.38
C ILE A 185 2.59 -17.80 -2.22
N PHE A 186 3.78 -18.43 -2.38
CA PHE A 186 3.90 -19.73 -3.01
C PHE A 186 2.93 -20.74 -2.39
N SER A 187 2.91 -20.83 -1.07
CA SER A 187 2.09 -21.81 -0.33
C SER A 187 0.59 -21.57 -0.54
N ILE A 188 0.15 -20.33 -0.65
CA ILE A 188 -1.25 -19.99 -0.91
C ILE A 188 -1.65 -20.38 -2.32
N PHE A 189 -0.86 -20.00 -3.33
CA PHE A 189 -1.16 -20.38 -4.71
C PHE A 189 -1.00 -21.88 -4.96
N LEU A 190 -0.15 -22.56 -4.17
CA LEU A 190 -0.06 -24.02 -4.14
C LEU A 190 -1.39 -24.64 -3.67
N LYS A 191 -1.93 -24.19 -2.52
CA LYS A 191 -3.24 -24.63 -2.02
C LYS A 191 -4.35 -24.31 -3.02
N MET A 192 -4.40 -23.09 -3.54
CA MET A 192 -5.41 -22.66 -4.51
C MET A 192 -5.36 -23.48 -5.83
N SER A 193 -4.18 -23.86 -6.29
CA SER A 193 -4.02 -24.69 -7.47
C SER A 193 -4.43 -26.13 -7.21
N PHE A 194 -4.06 -26.69 -6.06
CA PHE A 194 -4.45 -28.02 -5.63
C PHE A 194 -5.99 -28.17 -5.53
N THR A 195 -6.68 -27.12 -5.04
CA THR A 195 -8.15 -27.07 -4.95
C THR A 195 -8.84 -26.61 -6.25
N GLY A 196 -8.09 -26.39 -7.34
CA GLY A 196 -8.63 -26.00 -8.65
C GLY A 196 -9.02 -24.53 -8.80
N GLN A 197 -8.79 -23.67 -7.81
CA GLN A 197 -9.21 -22.26 -7.79
C GLN A 197 -8.25 -21.30 -8.51
N ALA A 198 -6.98 -21.70 -8.74
CA ALA A 198 -5.91 -20.81 -9.16
C ALA A 198 -6.18 -20.11 -10.49
N TRP A 199 -6.67 -20.80 -11.51
CA TRP A 199 -6.88 -20.24 -12.84
C TRP A 199 -7.96 -19.16 -12.86
N HIS A 200 -9.04 -19.38 -12.14
CA HIS A 200 -10.11 -18.38 -12.05
C HIS A 200 -9.62 -17.08 -11.41
N ILE A 201 -8.88 -17.22 -10.30
CA ILE A 201 -8.32 -16.07 -9.56
C ILE A 201 -7.31 -15.31 -10.43
N ILE A 202 -6.41 -15.99 -11.13
CA ILE A 202 -5.41 -15.35 -12.01
C ILE A 202 -6.07 -14.58 -13.15
N ASN A 203 -7.08 -15.14 -13.81
CA ASN A 203 -7.78 -14.46 -14.90
C ASN A 203 -8.48 -13.17 -14.44
N VAL A 204 -9.17 -13.24 -13.29
CA VAL A 204 -9.81 -12.08 -12.67
C VAL A 204 -8.76 -11.02 -12.32
N PHE A 205 -7.63 -11.43 -11.75
CA PHE A 205 -6.56 -10.51 -11.35
C PHE A 205 -5.94 -9.76 -12.53
N VAL A 206 -5.70 -10.44 -13.65
CA VAL A 206 -5.16 -9.78 -14.86
C VAL A 206 -6.11 -8.67 -15.33
N ALA A 207 -7.43 -8.92 -15.33
CA ALA A 207 -8.42 -7.92 -15.71
C ALA A 207 -8.43 -6.74 -14.72
N ILE A 208 -8.41 -7.01 -13.41
CA ILE A 208 -8.38 -5.99 -12.35
C ILE A 208 -7.12 -5.14 -12.43
N ILE A 209 -5.95 -5.74 -12.66
CA ILE A 209 -4.67 -5.05 -12.83
C ILE A 209 -4.76 -4.07 -14.01
N GLY A 210 -5.37 -4.49 -15.12
CA GLY A 210 -5.59 -3.62 -16.28
C GLY A 210 -6.45 -2.40 -15.94
N VAL A 211 -7.56 -2.59 -15.19
CA VAL A 211 -8.41 -1.48 -14.74
C VAL A 211 -7.64 -0.55 -13.78
N ILE A 212 -6.91 -1.09 -12.82
CA ILE A 212 -6.11 -0.30 -11.88
C ILE A 212 -5.07 0.54 -12.63
N PHE A 213 -4.44 -0.02 -13.65
CA PHE A 213 -3.48 0.72 -14.46
C PHE A 213 -4.12 1.92 -15.17
N VAL A 214 -5.29 1.73 -15.77
CA VAL A 214 -6.07 2.81 -16.39
C VAL A 214 -6.46 3.86 -15.35
N MET A 215 -6.89 3.43 -14.16
CA MET A 215 -7.22 4.34 -13.06
C MET A 215 -6.00 5.16 -12.59
N HIS A 216 -4.80 4.57 -12.53
CA HIS A 216 -3.59 5.32 -12.18
C HIS A 216 -3.30 6.44 -13.19
N ILE A 217 -3.42 6.15 -14.49
CA ILE A 217 -3.24 7.17 -15.54
C ILE A 217 -4.29 8.27 -15.39
N PHE A 218 -5.55 7.88 -15.21
CA PHE A 218 -6.64 8.83 -15.01
C PHE A 218 -6.42 9.70 -13.77
N LEU A 219 -6.04 9.11 -12.64
CA LEU A 219 -5.74 9.85 -11.41
C LEU A 219 -4.62 10.88 -11.63
N LEU A 220 -3.53 10.49 -12.27
CA LEU A 220 -2.41 11.40 -12.56
C LEU A 220 -2.85 12.57 -13.45
N VAL A 221 -3.61 12.30 -14.51
CA VAL A 221 -4.14 13.36 -15.38
C VAL A 221 -5.03 14.31 -14.57
N LEU A 222 -5.91 13.77 -13.73
CA LEU A 222 -6.82 14.57 -12.91
C LEU A 222 -6.05 15.42 -11.88
N GLN A 223 -5.08 14.85 -11.16
CA GLN A 223 -4.23 15.56 -10.20
C GLN A 223 -3.52 16.74 -10.87
N TYR A 224 -2.94 16.53 -12.05
CA TYR A 224 -2.27 17.61 -12.80
C TYR A 224 -3.23 18.63 -13.39
N CYS A 225 -4.44 18.24 -13.81
CA CYS A 225 -5.48 19.19 -14.21
C CYS A 225 -5.92 20.10 -13.05
N VAL A 226 -6.12 19.51 -11.86
CA VAL A 226 -6.44 20.30 -10.65
C VAL A 226 -5.26 21.20 -10.26
N ALA A 227 -4.05 20.67 -10.24
CA ALA A 227 -2.85 21.45 -9.93
C ALA A 227 -2.65 22.60 -10.94
N GLY A 228 -2.85 22.33 -12.23
CA GLY A 228 -2.77 23.34 -13.29
C GLY A 228 -3.82 24.43 -13.16
N ALA A 229 -5.07 24.08 -12.82
CA ALA A 229 -6.15 25.03 -12.58
C ALA A 229 -5.86 25.96 -11.38
N ILE A 230 -5.19 25.43 -10.33
CA ILE A 230 -4.85 26.20 -9.14
C ILE A 230 -3.59 27.05 -9.36
N SER A 231 -2.53 26.45 -9.94
CA SER A 231 -1.21 27.08 -10.09
C SER A 231 -1.07 27.94 -11.35
N GLY A 232 -1.94 27.74 -12.36
CA GLY A 232 -1.83 28.39 -13.66
C GLY A 232 -0.87 27.72 -14.64
N HIS A 233 -0.25 26.59 -14.27
CA HIS A 233 0.68 25.84 -15.13
C HIS A 233 -0.10 24.95 -16.12
N ASN A 234 0.52 24.70 -17.27
CA ASN A 234 -0.02 23.72 -18.22
C ASN A 234 0.06 22.29 -17.64
N PRO A 235 -1.09 21.62 -17.39
CA PRO A 235 -1.11 20.32 -16.70
C PRO A 235 -0.37 19.22 -17.45
N PHE A 236 -0.50 19.16 -18.77
CA PHE A 236 0.13 18.11 -19.58
C PHE A 236 1.65 18.29 -19.69
N LYS A 237 2.11 19.56 -19.77
CA LYS A 237 3.55 19.87 -19.75
C LYS A 237 4.15 19.52 -18.36
N ALA A 238 3.45 19.86 -17.29
CA ALA A 238 3.89 19.57 -15.94
C ALA A 238 3.95 18.06 -15.69
N LEU A 239 2.93 17.31 -16.10
CA LEU A 239 2.92 15.83 -16.03
C LEU A 239 4.04 15.22 -16.88
N TYR A 240 4.25 15.70 -18.11
CA TYR A 240 5.32 15.24 -18.99
C TYR A 240 6.71 15.43 -18.36
N ASN A 241 6.94 16.56 -17.72
CA ASN A 241 8.21 16.83 -17.02
C ASN A 241 8.46 15.83 -15.88
N MET A 242 7.42 15.21 -15.31
CA MET A 242 7.58 14.22 -14.24
C MET A 242 7.87 12.79 -14.75
N LEU A 243 7.80 12.53 -16.04
CA LEU A 243 8.07 11.18 -16.58
C LEU A 243 9.42 10.58 -16.13
N PRO A 244 10.54 11.33 -16.02
CA PRO A 244 11.77 10.76 -15.47
C PRO A 244 11.61 10.25 -14.03
N ALA A 245 10.85 10.96 -13.18
CA ALA A 245 10.57 10.52 -11.82
C ALA A 245 9.64 9.29 -11.83
N TYR A 246 8.62 9.28 -12.69
CA TYR A 246 7.72 8.13 -12.87
C TYR A 246 8.51 6.85 -13.22
N PHE A 247 9.39 6.88 -14.25
CA PHE A 247 10.16 5.73 -14.65
C PHE A 247 11.23 5.32 -13.62
N THR A 248 11.81 6.28 -12.91
CA THR A 248 12.73 5.97 -11.82
C THR A 248 12.01 5.24 -10.67
N ALA A 249 10.83 5.73 -10.27
CA ALA A 249 10.01 5.09 -9.26
C ALA A 249 9.52 3.70 -9.70
N LEU A 250 9.17 3.55 -10.98
CA LEU A 250 8.80 2.26 -11.56
C LEU A 250 9.94 1.23 -11.45
N GLY A 251 11.18 1.66 -11.67
CA GLY A 251 12.36 0.80 -11.59
C GLY A 251 12.81 0.49 -10.16
N THR A 252 12.63 1.44 -9.23
CA THR A 252 13.12 1.31 -7.85
C THR A 252 12.08 0.74 -6.87
N SER A 253 10.80 0.87 -7.20
CA SER A 253 9.67 0.60 -6.28
C SER A 253 9.82 1.32 -4.92
N SER A 254 10.51 2.46 -4.89
CA SER A 254 10.80 3.23 -3.67
C SER A 254 10.66 4.73 -3.92
N SER A 255 9.68 5.35 -3.25
CA SER A 255 9.50 6.80 -3.28
C SER A 255 10.72 7.53 -2.72
N ALA A 256 11.29 7.03 -1.63
CA ALA A 256 12.47 7.61 -0.99
C ALA A 256 13.69 7.61 -1.91
N ALA A 257 13.96 6.50 -2.60
CA ALA A 257 15.08 6.41 -3.56
C ALA A 257 14.89 7.34 -4.77
N THR A 258 13.66 7.77 -5.06
CA THR A 258 13.32 8.61 -6.21
C THR A 258 13.35 10.11 -5.87
N ILE A 259 13.42 10.50 -4.58
CA ILE A 259 13.41 11.89 -4.14
C ILE A 259 14.34 12.82 -4.97
N PRO A 260 15.60 12.47 -5.25
CA PRO A 260 16.48 13.37 -5.99
C PRO A 260 15.97 13.70 -7.41
N VAL A 261 15.42 12.70 -8.10
CA VAL A 261 14.87 12.88 -9.45
C VAL A 261 13.54 13.63 -9.38
N THR A 262 12.67 13.29 -8.44
CA THR A 262 11.40 13.98 -8.21
C THR A 262 11.63 15.47 -7.93
N LEU A 263 12.57 15.79 -7.05
CA LEU A 263 12.94 17.15 -6.70
C LEU A 263 13.39 17.95 -7.93
N GLN A 264 14.23 17.34 -8.77
CA GLN A 264 14.70 17.98 -10.01
C GLN A 264 13.53 18.29 -10.97
N GLN A 265 12.60 17.36 -11.15
CA GLN A 265 11.48 17.55 -12.05
C GLN A 265 10.45 18.54 -11.51
N VAL A 266 10.20 18.55 -10.21
CA VAL A 266 9.32 19.50 -9.53
C VAL A 266 9.86 20.93 -9.69
N LYS A 267 11.16 21.14 -9.51
CA LYS A 267 11.81 22.43 -9.77
C LYS A 267 11.70 22.84 -11.25
N ARG A 268 11.85 21.89 -12.18
CA ARG A 268 11.64 22.12 -13.62
C ARG A 268 10.21 22.56 -13.94
N ASN A 269 9.24 22.18 -13.13
CA ASN A 269 7.86 22.61 -13.22
C ASN A 269 7.63 24.03 -12.64
N GLY A 270 8.67 24.67 -12.12
CA GLY A 270 8.62 26.06 -11.64
C GLY A 270 8.33 26.21 -10.15
N VAL A 271 8.27 25.11 -9.39
CA VAL A 271 8.13 25.15 -7.93
C VAL A 271 9.40 25.73 -7.30
N SER A 272 9.25 26.64 -6.34
CA SER A 272 10.34 27.30 -5.64
C SER A 272 11.21 26.29 -4.87
N ASP A 273 12.51 26.56 -4.76
CA ASP A 273 13.50 25.65 -4.15
C ASP A 273 13.15 25.27 -2.71
N GLY A 274 12.66 26.22 -1.93
CA GLY A 274 12.27 26.00 -0.54
C GLY A 274 11.06 25.08 -0.41
N ILE A 275 10.02 25.31 -1.22
CA ILE A 275 8.81 24.47 -1.23
C ILE A 275 9.13 23.10 -1.77
N ALA A 276 9.83 23.00 -2.91
CA ALA A 276 10.21 21.72 -3.49
C ALA A 276 11.04 20.87 -2.51
N GLY A 277 12.05 21.50 -1.86
CA GLY A 277 12.93 20.84 -0.89
C GLY A 277 12.21 20.35 0.38
N PHE A 278 11.06 20.92 0.71
CA PHE A 278 10.22 20.48 1.83
C PHE A 278 9.14 19.49 1.41
N VAL A 279 8.34 19.83 0.38
CA VAL A 279 7.16 19.04 -0.02
C VAL A 279 7.54 17.68 -0.59
N VAL A 280 8.57 17.62 -1.45
CA VAL A 280 8.93 16.34 -2.10
C VAL A 280 9.40 15.28 -1.12
N PRO A 281 10.34 15.54 -0.19
CA PRO A 281 10.72 14.53 0.81
C PRO A 281 9.57 14.15 1.75
N LEU A 282 8.72 15.11 2.12
CA LEU A 282 7.56 14.86 2.97
C LEU A 282 6.54 13.98 2.26
N CYS A 283 6.11 14.35 1.04
CA CYS A 283 5.12 13.60 0.26
C CYS A 283 5.60 12.18 -0.08
N ALA A 284 6.91 11.99 -0.31
CA ALA A 284 7.48 10.65 -0.52
C ALA A 284 7.20 9.67 0.64
N THR A 285 6.82 10.17 1.82
CA THR A 285 6.49 9.36 2.99
C THR A 285 5.00 9.37 3.36
N ILE A 286 4.27 10.47 3.09
CA ILE A 286 2.88 10.62 3.56
C ILE A 286 1.83 10.57 2.44
N HIS A 287 2.24 10.65 1.17
CA HIS A 287 1.33 10.68 0.03
C HIS A 287 1.41 9.38 -0.76
N LEU A 288 0.41 8.51 -0.59
CA LEU A 288 0.36 7.18 -1.18
C LEU A 288 -0.97 6.93 -1.92
N SER A 289 -1.41 7.90 -2.75
CA SER A 289 -2.69 7.85 -3.47
C SER A 289 -2.79 6.66 -4.42
N GLY A 290 -1.75 6.35 -5.18
CA GLY A 290 -1.71 5.16 -6.05
C GLY A 290 -1.74 3.85 -5.26
N SER A 291 -1.16 3.82 -4.06
CA SER A 291 -1.22 2.65 -3.17
C SER A 291 -2.62 2.46 -2.57
N ALA A 292 -3.23 3.53 -2.08
CA ALA A 292 -4.60 3.50 -1.56
C ALA A 292 -5.61 3.05 -2.63
N MET A 293 -5.45 3.55 -3.85
CA MET A 293 -6.24 3.13 -5.01
C MET A 293 -6.14 1.62 -5.26
N LYS A 294 -4.93 1.06 -5.33
CA LYS A 294 -4.71 -0.38 -5.55
C LYS A 294 -5.34 -1.22 -4.44
N ILE A 295 -5.08 -0.85 -3.19
CA ILE A 295 -5.58 -1.58 -2.02
C ILE A 295 -7.11 -1.60 -2.05
N THR A 296 -7.75 -0.45 -2.29
CA THR A 296 -9.21 -0.37 -2.37
C THR A 296 -9.78 -1.16 -3.53
N ALA A 297 -9.18 -1.07 -4.74
CA ALA A 297 -9.61 -1.85 -5.90
C ALA A 297 -9.53 -3.35 -5.65
N CYS A 298 -8.40 -3.83 -5.12
CA CYS A 298 -8.23 -5.24 -4.80
C CYS A 298 -9.21 -5.71 -3.72
N ALA A 299 -9.48 -4.87 -2.70
CA ALA A 299 -10.47 -5.18 -1.67
C ALA A 299 -11.88 -5.32 -2.25
N VAL A 300 -12.31 -4.37 -3.10
CA VAL A 300 -13.60 -4.44 -3.80
C VAL A 300 -13.69 -5.72 -4.64
N ALA A 301 -12.65 -6.04 -5.41
CA ALA A 301 -12.63 -7.22 -6.26
C ALA A 301 -12.76 -8.53 -5.48
N LEU A 302 -11.99 -8.67 -4.39
CA LEU A 302 -12.03 -9.87 -3.55
C LEU A 302 -13.40 -10.03 -2.86
N ILE A 303 -14.02 -8.95 -2.41
CA ILE A 303 -15.36 -9.00 -1.82
C ILE A 303 -16.40 -9.42 -2.88
N ILE A 304 -16.32 -8.91 -4.11
CA ILE A 304 -17.20 -9.33 -5.22
C ILE A 304 -17.03 -10.82 -5.51
N MET A 305 -15.79 -11.31 -5.58
CA MET A 305 -15.48 -12.72 -5.83
C MET A 305 -16.11 -13.65 -4.78
N GLN A 306 -16.27 -13.17 -3.56
CA GLN A 306 -16.85 -13.95 -2.46
C GLN A 306 -18.36 -13.72 -2.27
N GLY A 307 -18.97 -12.93 -3.14
CA GLY A 307 -20.39 -12.59 -3.01
C GLY A 307 -20.72 -11.70 -1.81
N GLY A 308 -19.70 -11.03 -1.26
CA GLY A 308 -19.85 -10.14 -0.11
C GLY A 308 -20.52 -8.81 -0.43
N SER A 309 -20.87 -8.06 0.61
CA SER A 309 -21.53 -6.76 0.50
C SER A 309 -20.54 -5.64 0.22
N LEU A 310 -20.86 -4.79 -0.74
CA LEU A 310 -20.13 -3.57 -1.08
C LEU A 310 -20.80 -2.32 -0.49
N ALA A 311 -21.34 -2.41 0.73
CA ALA A 311 -21.98 -1.28 1.37
C ALA A 311 -21.01 -0.10 1.54
N ILE A 312 -21.43 1.12 1.18
CA ILE A 312 -20.60 2.32 1.21
C ILE A 312 -20.13 2.69 2.63
N GLY A 313 -20.93 2.41 3.65
CA GLY A 313 -20.60 2.74 5.05
C GLY A 313 -19.28 2.11 5.51
N PRO A 314 -19.14 0.77 5.52
CA PRO A 314 -17.87 0.10 5.85
C PRO A 314 -16.70 0.54 4.97
N PHE A 315 -16.94 0.70 3.65
CA PHE A 315 -15.89 1.19 2.75
C PHE A 315 -15.46 2.62 3.04
N THR A 316 -16.38 3.51 3.45
CA THR A 316 -16.03 4.86 3.89
C THR A 316 -15.11 4.80 5.11
N GLY A 317 -15.47 4.02 6.14
CA GLY A 317 -14.60 3.81 7.31
C GLY A 317 -13.24 3.26 6.92
N PHE A 318 -13.22 2.26 6.04
CA PHE A 318 -11.98 1.68 5.53
C PHE A 318 -11.11 2.70 4.77
N ILE A 319 -11.67 3.46 3.83
CA ILE A 319 -10.91 4.44 3.03
C ILE A 319 -10.31 5.55 3.92
N LEU A 320 -11.09 6.07 4.87
CA LEU A 320 -10.60 7.09 5.79
C LEU A 320 -9.45 6.55 6.66
N MET A 321 -9.60 5.36 7.23
CA MET A 321 -8.54 4.75 8.02
C MET A 321 -7.35 4.31 7.17
N LEU A 322 -7.57 3.84 5.94
CA LEU A 322 -6.51 3.53 5.00
C LEU A 322 -5.66 4.78 4.71
N GLY A 323 -6.29 5.94 4.54
CA GLY A 323 -5.58 7.21 4.39
C GLY A 323 -4.63 7.50 5.55
N VAL A 324 -5.07 7.25 6.79
CA VAL A 324 -4.21 7.38 7.99
C VAL A 324 -3.06 6.38 7.95
N MET A 325 -3.33 5.11 7.59
CA MET A 325 -2.29 4.09 7.45
C MET A 325 -1.25 4.46 6.38
N MET A 326 -1.69 5.10 5.29
CA MET A 326 -0.78 5.54 4.22
C MET A 326 0.18 6.64 4.69
N VAL A 327 -0.27 7.56 5.56
CA VAL A 327 0.62 8.58 6.17
C VAL A 327 1.70 7.93 7.06
N ALA A 328 1.39 6.80 7.68
CA ALA A 328 2.28 6.09 8.59
C ALA A 328 3.09 4.96 7.92
N ALA A 329 2.77 4.61 6.67
CA ALA A 329 3.37 3.47 6.00
C ALA A 329 4.89 3.65 5.79
N PRO A 330 5.71 2.61 6.01
CA PRO A 330 7.13 2.70 5.75
C PRO A 330 7.39 2.78 4.23
N GLY A 331 8.34 3.64 3.83
CA GLY A 331 8.70 3.87 2.42
C GLY A 331 9.50 2.74 1.76
N VAL A 332 9.25 1.49 2.13
CA VAL A 332 9.89 0.28 1.59
C VAL A 332 8.92 -0.49 0.68
N PRO A 333 9.41 -1.28 -0.28
CA PRO A 333 8.54 -2.12 -1.11
C PRO A 333 7.60 -2.99 -0.26
N GLY A 334 6.31 -2.97 -0.56
CA GLY A 334 5.28 -3.67 0.21
C GLY A 334 4.87 -3.02 1.53
N GLY A 335 5.52 -1.92 1.96
CA GLY A 335 5.25 -1.28 3.26
C GLY A 335 3.81 -0.80 3.42
N ALA A 336 3.21 -0.25 2.35
CA ALA A 336 1.84 0.25 2.42
C ALA A 336 0.80 -0.86 2.62
N ILE A 337 0.95 -2.01 1.97
CA ILE A 337 0.01 -3.14 2.20
C ILE A 337 0.19 -3.71 3.60
N MET A 338 1.42 -3.78 4.12
CA MET A 338 1.66 -4.24 5.49
C MET A 338 0.97 -3.33 6.51
N ALA A 339 1.05 -2.01 6.32
CA ALA A 339 0.34 -1.05 7.16
C ALA A 339 -1.20 -1.19 7.05
N ALA A 340 -1.72 -1.56 5.87
CA ALA A 340 -3.15 -1.67 5.62
C ALA A 340 -3.80 -2.97 6.15
N LEU A 341 -3.02 -4.02 6.46
CA LEU A 341 -3.58 -5.33 6.86
C LEU A 341 -4.53 -5.23 8.06
N GLY A 342 -4.19 -4.40 9.03
CA GLY A 342 -5.02 -4.20 10.20
C GLY A 342 -6.39 -3.63 9.90
N VAL A 343 -6.49 -2.64 9.01
CA VAL A 343 -7.77 -2.03 8.62
C VAL A 343 -8.57 -2.91 7.67
N LEU A 344 -7.91 -3.70 6.83
CA LEU A 344 -8.55 -4.74 6.01
C LEU A 344 -9.24 -5.79 6.90
N GLN A 345 -8.57 -6.23 7.95
CA GLN A 345 -9.10 -7.20 8.91
C GLN A 345 -10.21 -6.61 9.77
N SER A 346 -9.98 -5.46 10.41
CA SER A 346 -10.87 -4.92 11.43
C SER A 346 -12.13 -4.29 10.86
N ILE A 347 -12.07 -3.68 9.68
CA ILE A 347 -13.19 -2.95 9.08
C ILE A 347 -13.89 -3.77 8.00
N LEU A 348 -13.13 -4.45 7.15
CA LEU A 348 -13.70 -5.25 6.05
C LEU A 348 -13.77 -6.75 6.36
N GLY A 349 -13.27 -7.21 7.53
CA GLY A 349 -13.37 -8.59 7.97
C GLY A 349 -12.50 -9.58 7.18
N PHE A 350 -11.40 -9.11 6.57
CA PHE A 350 -10.54 -9.95 5.74
C PHE A 350 -9.85 -11.04 6.57
N THR A 351 -9.97 -12.29 6.11
CA THR A 351 -9.27 -13.43 6.69
C THR A 351 -7.77 -13.39 6.36
N PRO A 352 -6.92 -14.16 7.07
CA PRO A 352 -5.50 -14.26 6.75
C PRO A 352 -5.22 -14.70 5.29
N GLU A 353 -6.04 -15.59 4.72
CA GLU A 353 -5.91 -16.03 3.33
C GLU A 353 -6.22 -14.90 2.36
N GLN A 354 -7.27 -14.11 2.62
CA GLN A 354 -7.61 -12.92 1.84
C GLN A 354 -6.53 -11.86 1.93
N GLN A 355 -5.97 -11.62 3.12
CA GLN A 355 -4.84 -10.72 3.32
C GLN A 355 -3.62 -11.14 2.50
N ALA A 356 -3.34 -12.43 2.44
CA ALA A 356 -2.23 -12.95 1.65
C ALA A 356 -2.41 -12.74 0.14
N VAL A 357 -3.64 -12.93 -0.35
CA VAL A 357 -3.99 -12.59 -1.74
C VAL A 357 -3.84 -11.10 -1.98
N MET A 358 -4.28 -10.25 -1.05
CA MET A 358 -4.07 -8.80 -1.11
C MET A 358 -2.59 -8.42 -1.19
N ILE A 359 -1.74 -9.06 -0.38
CA ILE A 359 -0.29 -8.84 -0.40
C ILE A 359 0.28 -9.22 -1.77
N ALA A 360 -0.08 -10.38 -2.31
CA ALA A 360 0.40 -10.84 -3.62
C ALA A 360 0.02 -9.87 -4.74
N LEU A 361 -1.25 -9.48 -4.80
CA LEU A 361 -1.76 -8.50 -5.76
C LEU A 361 -1.07 -7.14 -5.64
N TYR A 362 -0.99 -6.63 -4.41
CA TYR A 362 -0.38 -5.34 -4.15
C TYR A 362 1.07 -5.31 -4.62
N ILE A 363 1.88 -6.32 -4.25
CA ILE A 363 3.30 -6.38 -4.59
C ILE A 363 3.51 -6.53 -6.10
N THR A 364 2.64 -7.28 -6.79
CA THR A 364 2.69 -7.41 -8.26
C THR A 364 2.57 -6.06 -8.97
N MET A 365 1.85 -5.10 -8.38
CA MET A 365 1.62 -3.76 -8.91
C MET A 365 2.39 -2.67 -8.15
N ASP A 366 3.30 -3.02 -7.24
CA ASP A 366 3.90 -2.04 -6.32
C ASP A 366 4.69 -0.95 -7.04
N SER A 367 5.46 -1.31 -8.04
CA SER A 367 6.20 -0.38 -8.88
C SER A 367 5.31 0.68 -9.54
N PHE A 368 4.14 0.28 -10.08
CA PHE A 368 3.20 1.19 -10.72
C PHE A 368 2.54 2.15 -9.71
N GLY A 369 2.17 1.63 -8.54
CA GLY A 369 1.63 2.47 -7.48
C GLY A 369 2.64 3.48 -6.95
N THR A 370 3.89 3.06 -6.78
CA THR A 370 4.99 3.95 -6.37
C THR A 370 5.25 5.03 -7.42
N ALA A 371 5.23 4.68 -8.71
CA ALA A 371 5.37 5.65 -9.79
C ALA A 371 4.21 6.67 -9.79
N CYS A 372 2.98 6.22 -9.51
CA CYS A 372 1.82 7.09 -9.36
C CYS A 372 1.98 8.04 -8.16
N ASN A 373 2.37 7.53 -6.98
CA ASN A 373 2.59 8.33 -5.77
C ASN A 373 3.60 9.46 -6.04
N VAL A 374 4.81 9.08 -6.49
CA VAL A 374 5.92 10.02 -6.75
C VAL A 374 5.55 11.08 -7.79
N THR A 375 4.80 10.71 -8.82
CA THR A 375 4.37 11.66 -9.85
C THR A 375 3.31 12.60 -9.29
N GLY A 376 2.38 12.11 -8.46
CA GLY A 376 1.38 12.90 -7.75
C GLY A 376 1.99 13.90 -6.76
N ASP A 377 3.14 13.57 -6.15
CA ASP A 377 3.90 14.50 -5.29
C ASP A 377 4.21 15.81 -6.00
N GLY A 378 4.49 15.73 -7.31
CA GLY A 378 4.72 16.90 -8.15
C GLY A 378 3.49 17.79 -8.32
N ALA A 379 2.31 17.21 -8.42
CA ALA A 379 1.06 17.96 -8.46
C ALA A 379 0.77 18.67 -7.12
N ILE A 380 0.99 17.96 -6.00
CA ILE A 380 0.86 18.55 -4.66
C ILE A 380 1.84 19.73 -4.49
N ALA A 381 3.10 19.56 -4.90
CA ALA A 381 4.10 20.62 -4.80
C ALA A 381 3.69 21.89 -5.56
N LEU A 382 3.12 21.76 -6.77
CA LEU A 382 2.58 22.89 -7.53
C LEU A 382 1.45 23.62 -6.79
N VAL A 383 0.54 22.86 -6.17
CA VAL A 383 -0.59 23.43 -5.41
C VAL A 383 -0.08 24.16 -4.17
N VAL A 384 0.81 23.54 -3.41
CA VAL A 384 1.38 24.10 -2.18
C VAL A 384 2.19 25.37 -2.48
N ASP A 385 3.03 25.34 -3.50
CA ASP A 385 3.81 26.50 -3.93
C ASP A 385 2.90 27.71 -4.24
N ARG A 386 1.83 27.48 -4.99
CA ARG A 386 0.85 28.53 -5.31
C ARG A 386 0.11 29.09 -4.09
N ILE A 387 -0.21 28.24 -3.11
CA ILE A 387 -0.86 28.69 -1.88
C ILE A 387 0.08 29.59 -1.08
N TYR A 388 1.37 29.28 -1.06
CA TYR A 388 2.39 30.06 -0.37
C TYR A 388 2.71 31.39 -1.08
N ASP A 389 2.88 31.39 -2.40
CA ASP A 389 3.11 32.60 -3.21
C ASP A 389 2.02 33.68 -3.02
N LYS A 390 0.75 33.24 -2.95
CA LYS A 390 -0.37 34.16 -2.70
C LYS A 390 -0.34 34.81 -1.33
N GLN A 391 0.30 34.18 -0.34
CA GLN A 391 0.33 34.67 1.05
C GLN A 391 1.51 35.62 1.31
N ASP A 392 2.65 35.39 0.66
CA ASP A 392 3.84 36.26 0.81
C ASP A 392 3.76 37.58 -0.01
N GLY A 393 2.62 37.84 -0.65
CA GLY A 393 2.42 39.05 -1.45
C GLY A 393 3.24 39.06 -2.75
N ARG A 394 3.89 37.96 -3.13
CA ARG A 394 4.64 37.82 -4.38
C ARG A 394 3.72 37.34 -5.54
N GLY A 395 2.51 37.89 -5.57
CA GLY A 395 1.56 37.61 -6.64
C GLY A 395 2.07 38.13 -7.98
N LEU A 396 2.24 37.21 -8.94
CA LEU A 396 2.48 37.41 -10.37
C LEU A 396 3.87 37.98 -10.72
N ARG A 397 4.80 37.09 -10.90
CA ARG A 397 5.84 37.28 -11.92
C ARG A 397 5.66 36.27 -13.03
#